data_c7b29462395411b8ed72b2cf65afaf09
#
_entry.id   c7b29462395411b8ed72b2cf65afaf09
#
_cell.length_a   1.000
_cell.length_b   1.000
_cell.length_c   1.000
_cell.angle_alpha   90.00
_cell.angle_beta   90.00
_cell.angle_gamma   90.00
#
_symmetry.space_group_name_H-M   'P 1'
#
loop_
_entity.id
_entity.type
_entity.pdbx_description
1 polymer ?
#
loop_
_entity_poly.entity_id
_entity_poly.type
_entity_poly.pdbx_seq_one_letter_code
_entity_poly.pdbx_strand_id
1 'polypeptide(L)'
;MERGPERALLTIIHRSGIVEKRAAHTEGILRLENLIEHGRDLSAHGISVVEAKLGHPLSAYNIPDTATNHGQELPRPVSYLMPYLTAEVGQLYLKRLLHEDQDMFLRKLDEFRNLILQSSEIIEPDLGDGNGAVLRKGYIDMVPLNSFYLNDTFVFYDQEFCEENYPANALIWRMIATFYAGDLEVQKLMPMETLLNRYDLKRKLSKWQKLEWDFLADLRQEKTLRKYHEACRRNYDAVN
;
A
#
# COMPACT_ATOMS: atom_id res chain seq x y z
N MET A 1 -11.26 4.22 -6.19
CA MET A 1 -11.99 3.14 -5.48
C MET A 1 -12.45 3.71 -4.15
N GLU A 2 -13.73 3.61 -3.83
CA GLU A 2 -14.26 4.03 -2.54
C GLU A 2 -13.89 2.99 -1.47
N ARG A 3 -13.38 3.47 -0.32
CA ARG A 3 -12.98 2.64 0.81
C ARG A 3 -13.99 2.76 1.95
N GLY A 4 -14.16 1.72 2.75
CA GLY A 4 -14.99 1.75 3.96
C GLY A 4 -14.44 2.72 5.02
N PRO A 5 -15.27 3.14 6.02
CA PRO A 5 -14.89 4.15 7.03
C PRO A 5 -13.58 3.86 7.75
N GLU A 6 -13.30 2.60 8.10
CA GLU A 6 -12.08 2.18 8.76
C GLU A 6 -10.82 2.30 7.89
N ARG A 7 -11.00 2.47 6.57
CA ARG A 7 -9.91 2.43 5.57
C ARG A 7 -9.81 3.69 4.73
N ALA A 8 -10.71 4.64 4.96
CA ALA A 8 -10.75 5.89 4.23
C ALA A 8 -9.77 6.90 4.84
N LEU A 9 -8.71 7.22 4.10
CA LEU A 9 -7.76 8.28 4.43
C LEU A 9 -7.85 9.40 3.42
N LEU A 10 -7.75 10.64 3.90
CA LEU A 10 -7.60 11.85 3.11
C LEU A 10 -6.12 12.18 2.98
N THR A 11 -5.65 12.44 1.77
CA THR A 11 -4.28 12.91 1.53
C THR A 11 -4.32 14.38 1.12
N ILE A 12 -3.59 15.22 1.84
CA ILE A 12 -3.51 16.67 1.64
C ILE A 12 -2.05 17.04 1.39
N ILE A 13 -1.79 17.72 0.27
CA ILE A 13 -0.45 18.22 -0.05
C ILE A 13 -0.42 19.71 0.29
N HIS A 14 0.39 20.10 1.27
CA HIS A 14 0.54 21.47 1.71
C HIS A 14 1.62 22.20 0.90
N ARG A 15 1.39 23.50 0.66
CA ARG A 15 2.39 24.34 -0.02
C ARG A 15 3.72 24.45 0.75
N SER A 16 3.72 24.13 2.04
CA SER A 16 4.92 24.05 2.89
C SER A 16 5.82 22.84 2.58
N GLY A 17 5.49 21.99 1.60
CA GLY A 17 6.25 20.79 1.29
C GLY A 17 5.99 19.64 2.27
N ILE A 18 4.80 19.57 2.86
CA ILE A 18 4.38 18.48 3.73
C ILE A 18 3.18 17.77 3.11
N VAL A 19 3.21 16.46 3.13
CA VAL A 19 2.06 15.58 2.84
C VAL A 19 1.44 15.19 4.18
N GLU A 20 0.15 15.44 4.31
CA GLU A 20 -0.63 15.09 5.48
C GLU A 20 -1.66 14.03 5.13
N LYS A 21 -1.74 12.96 5.93
CA LYS A 21 -2.85 12.01 5.86
C LYS A 21 -3.70 12.11 7.11
N ARG A 22 -5.01 12.08 6.91
CA ARG A 22 -6.03 12.09 7.96
C ARG A 22 -6.99 10.94 7.76
N ALA A 23 -7.47 10.39 8.85
CA ALA A 23 -8.62 9.52 8.80
C ALA A 23 -9.85 10.33 8.33
N ALA A 24 -10.59 9.82 7.36
CA ALA A 24 -11.86 10.43 6.94
C ALA A 24 -12.96 10.22 7.98
N HIS A 25 -12.82 9.19 8.81
CA HIS A 25 -13.71 8.80 9.90
C HIS A 25 -12.90 8.43 11.14
N THR A 26 -13.48 8.48 12.33
CA THR A 26 -12.80 8.15 13.60
C THR A 26 -12.27 6.72 13.63
N GLU A 27 -12.95 5.80 12.98
CA GLU A 27 -12.58 4.39 12.85
C GLU A 27 -11.25 4.19 12.10
N GLY A 28 -10.87 5.15 11.25
CA GLY A 28 -9.63 5.11 10.46
C GLY A 28 -8.38 5.59 11.22
N ILE A 29 -8.48 6.09 12.45
CA ILE A 29 -7.32 6.66 13.19
C ILE A 29 -6.23 5.62 13.38
N LEU A 30 -6.57 4.38 13.71
CA LEU A 30 -5.61 3.29 13.86
C LEU A 30 -4.72 3.08 12.62
N ARG A 31 -5.23 3.40 11.42
CA ARG A 31 -4.45 3.31 10.18
C ARG A 31 -3.26 4.27 10.14
N LEU A 32 -3.42 5.45 10.75
CA LEU A 32 -2.33 6.43 10.82
C LEU A 32 -1.21 5.94 11.76
N GLU A 33 -1.58 5.24 12.84
CA GLU A 33 -0.63 4.62 13.77
C GLU A 33 0.10 3.47 13.09
N ASN A 34 -0.64 2.60 12.36
CA ASN A 34 -0.06 1.49 11.59
C ASN A 34 0.98 1.98 10.55
N LEU A 35 0.70 3.10 9.85
CA LEU A 35 1.67 3.68 8.91
C LEU A 35 3.02 3.99 9.58
N ILE A 36 3.01 4.48 10.82
CA ILE A 36 4.24 4.77 11.59
C ILE A 36 4.91 3.47 12.06
N GLU A 37 4.13 2.54 12.58
CA GLU A 37 4.65 1.25 13.06
C GLU A 37 5.29 0.45 11.93
N HIS A 38 4.59 0.30 10.81
CA HIS A 38 5.10 -0.42 9.64
C HIS A 38 6.38 0.23 9.08
N GLY A 39 6.41 1.58 9.02
CA GLY A 39 7.61 2.30 8.60
C GLY A 39 8.81 2.03 9.51
N ARG A 40 8.62 1.99 10.83
CA ARG A 40 9.68 1.65 11.80
C ARG A 40 10.15 0.20 11.66
N ASP A 41 9.22 -0.74 11.53
CA ASP A 41 9.53 -2.15 11.34
C ASP A 41 10.36 -2.37 10.07
N LEU A 42 9.93 -1.79 8.95
CA LEU A 42 10.68 -1.86 7.69
C LEU A 42 12.08 -1.26 7.83
N SER A 43 12.22 -0.10 8.49
CA SER A 43 13.52 0.51 8.75
C SER A 43 14.41 -0.39 9.60
N ALA A 44 13.86 -1.08 10.60
CA ALA A 44 14.60 -2.03 11.43
C ALA A 44 15.14 -3.23 10.63
N HIS A 45 14.50 -3.57 9.50
CA HIS A 45 14.95 -4.59 8.56
C HIS A 45 15.84 -4.02 7.43
N GLY A 46 16.30 -2.75 7.55
CA GLY A 46 17.19 -2.11 6.59
C GLY A 46 16.49 -1.65 5.30
N ILE A 47 15.16 -1.58 5.29
CA ILE A 47 14.40 -1.05 4.17
C ILE A 47 14.32 0.48 4.30
N SER A 48 14.68 1.19 3.24
CA SER A 48 14.56 2.64 3.20
C SER A 48 13.09 3.06 3.14
N VAL A 49 12.65 3.90 4.08
CA VAL A 49 11.29 4.45 4.14
C VAL A 49 11.34 5.97 4.28
N VAL A 50 10.30 6.64 3.80
CA VAL A 50 10.15 8.08 4.00
C VAL A 50 9.89 8.34 5.48
N GLU A 51 10.73 9.19 6.11
CA GLU A 51 10.57 9.55 7.51
C GLU A 51 9.23 10.27 7.73
N ALA A 52 8.46 9.79 8.69
CA ALA A 52 7.15 10.33 8.99
C ALA A 52 6.88 10.34 10.50
N LYS A 53 5.92 11.15 10.92
CA LYS A 53 5.51 11.27 12.32
C LYS A 53 4.01 11.50 12.46
N LEU A 54 3.47 11.16 13.62
CA LEU A 54 2.16 11.63 14.03
C LEU A 54 2.28 13.07 14.55
N GLY A 55 1.27 13.88 14.26
CA GLY A 55 1.20 15.26 14.68
C GLY A 55 -0.23 15.78 14.69
N HIS A 56 -0.39 17.06 15.04
CA HIS A 56 -1.67 17.74 14.93
C HIS A 56 -1.97 18.06 13.46
N PRO A 57 -3.25 18.08 13.06
CA PRO A 57 -3.66 18.54 11.73
C PRO A 57 -3.12 19.95 11.42
N LEU A 58 -2.56 20.11 10.21
CA LEU A 58 -1.97 21.36 9.75
C LEU A 58 -3.00 22.39 9.26
N SER A 59 -4.22 21.95 8.97
CA SER A 59 -5.32 22.82 8.57
C SER A 59 -6.57 22.52 9.37
N ALA A 60 -7.38 23.56 9.64
CA ALA A 60 -8.68 23.39 10.29
C ALA A 60 -9.67 22.72 9.33
N TYR A 61 -9.74 21.41 9.38
CA TYR A 61 -10.80 20.63 8.75
C TYR A 61 -11.50 19.83 9.84
N ASN A 62 -12.75 20.16 10.09
CA ASN A 62 -13.57 19.37 11.01
C ASN A 62 -13.97 18.08 10.28
N ILE A 63 -13.60 16.93 10.82
CA ILE A 63 -14.24 15.68 10.45
C ILE A 63 -15.73 15.88 10.77
N PRO A 64 -16.64 15.69 9.82
CA PRO A 64 -18.05 15.78 10.13
C PRO A 64 -18.36 14.80 11.25
N ASP A 65 -18.86 15.29 12.36
CA ASP A 65 -19.25 14.50 13.51
C ASP A 65 -20.51 13.70 13.14
N THR A 66 -20.33 12.55 12.51
CA THR A 66 -21.45 11.66 12.15
C THR A 66 -21.87 10.73 13.31
N ALA A 67 -21.16 10.82 14.45
CA ALA A 67 -21.47 10.05 15.64
C ALA A 67 -21.61 10.99 16.85
N THR A 68 -22.82 11.42 17.15
CA THR A 68 -23.20 11.92 18.47
C THR A 68 -23.12 10.76 19.46
N ASN A 69 -21.93 10.37 19.86
CA ASN A 69 -21.74 9.49 21.01
C ASN A 69 -21.75 10.37 22.27
N HIS A 70 -22.86 10.28 23.00
CA HIS A 70 -23.05 10.89 24.29
C HIS A 70 -21.92 10.53 25.26
N GLY A 71 -21.05 11.50 25.58
CA GLY A 71 -20.21 11.50 26.77
C GLY A 71 -18.82 10.87 26.68
N GLN A 72 -18.32 10.46 25.50
CA GLN A 72 -16.91 10.10 25.32
C GLN A 72 -16.11 11.28 24.80
N GLU A 73 -14.96 11.58 25.44
CA GLU A 73 -13.99 12.54 24.88
C GLU A 73 -13.61 12.09 23.47
N LEU A 74 -13.88 12.93 22.48
CA LEU A 74 -13.44 12.68 21.10
C LEU A 74 -11.93 12.50 21.10
N PRO A 75 -11.39 11.46 20.44
CA PRO A 75 -9.96 11.29 20.31
C PRO A 75 -9.36 12.56 19.69
N ARG A 76 -8.23 13.01 20.23
CA ARG A 76 -7.55 14.21 19.71
C ARG A 76 -7.29 14.01 18.22
N PRO A 77 -7.59 15.01 17.38
CA PRO A 77 -7.35 14.90 15.95
C PRO A 77 -5.85 14.67 15.70
N VAL A 78 -5.55 13.56 15.06
CA VAL A 78 -4.20 13.09 14.73
C VAL A 78 -4.04 13.04 13.22
N SER A 79 -2.87 13.46 12.73
CA SER A 79 -2.47 13.35 11.34
C SER A 79 -1.13 12.63 11.22
N TYR A 80 -0.97 11.85 10.16
CA TYR A 80 0.31 11.36 9.70
C TYR A 80 0.94 12.43 8.80
N LEU A 81 2.17 12.83 9.10
CA LEU A 81 2.90 13.89 8.41
C LEU A 81 4.20 13.33 7.84
N MET A 82 4.44 13.56 6.55
CA MET A 82 5.71 13.22 5.89
C MET A 82 6.15 14.37 4.98
N PRO A 83 7.44 14.48 4.63
CA PRO A 83 7.92 15.46 3.64
C PRO A 83 7.34 15.12 2.25
N TYR A 84 7.03 16.16 1.48
CA TYR A 84 6.79 16.03 0.05
C TYR A 84 8.13 15.86 -0.67
N LEU A 85 8.33 14.71 -1.29
CA LEU A 85 9.56 14.41 -2.04
C LEU A 85 9.34 14.71 -3.53
N THR A 86 10.30 15.41 -4.13
CA THR A 86 10.37 15.67 -5.58
C THR A 86 11.22 14.60 -6.28
N ALA A 87 11.03 13.34 -5.92
CA ALA A 87 11.74 12.20 -6.48
C ALA A 87 10.86 11.45 -7.49
N GLU A 88 11.49 10.70 -8.40
CA GLU A 88 10.77 9.87 -9.36
C GLU A 88 10.06 8.71 -8.63
N VAL A 89 8.76 8.53 -8.89
CA VAL A 89 8.00 7.39 -8.34
C VAL A 89 8.59 6.10 -8.89
N GLY A 90 8.79 5.10 -8.03
CA GLY A 90 9.44 3.84 -8.41
C GLY A 90 8.79 3.12 -9.59
N GLN A 91 7.47 3.21 -9.73
CA GLN A 91 6.77 2.68 -10.90
C GLN A 91 7.15 3.41 -12.21
N LEU A 92 7.27 4.73 -12.18
CA LEU A 92 7.67 5.51 -13.36
C LEU A 92 9.14 5.24 -13.71
N TYR A 93 10.01 5.17 -12.70
CA TYR A 93 11.41 4.79 -12.85
C TYR A 93 11.55 3.42 -13.53
N LEU A 94 10.84 2.41 -13.06
CA LEU A 94 10.88 1.07 -13.65
C LEU A 94 10.31 1.04 -15.07
N LYS A 95 9.22 1.80 -15.35
CA LYS A 95 8.68 1.92 -16.69
C LYS A 95 9.67 2.58 -17.64
N ARG A 96 10.34 3.64 -17.21
CA ARG A 96 11.38 4.31 -18.00
C ARG A 96 12.54 3.34 -18.31
N LEU A 97 13.04 2.61 -17.32
CA LEU A 97 14.08 1.60 -17.55
C LEU A 97 13.64 0.51 -18.52
N LEU A 98 12.39 0.07 -18.48
CA LEU A 98 11.88 -0.94 -19.40
C LEU A 98 11.96 -0.47 -20.87
N HIS A 99 11.80 0.84 -21.11
CA HIS A 99 11.97 1.43 -22.46
C HIS A 99 13.43 1.64 -22.85
N GLU A 100 14.29 2.01 -21.88
CA GLU A 100 15.66 2.44 -22.15
C GLU A 100 16.67 1.27 -22.07
N ASP A 101 16.52 0.40 -21.05
CA ASP A 101 17.46 -0.69 -20.73
C ASP A 101 16.72 -1.83 -20.01
N GLN A 102 16.26 -2.83 -20.75
CA GLN A 102 15.51 -3.96 -20.20
C GLN A 102 16.34 -4.81 -19.23
N ASP A 103 17.66 -4.89 -19.41
CA ASP A 103 18.52 -5.65 -18.50
C ASP A 103 18.64 -4.91 -17.16
N MET A 104 18.75 -3.58 -17.18
CA MET A 104 18.74 -2.77 -15.96
C MET A 104 17.36 -2.85 -15.28
N PHE A 105 16.27 -2.79 -16.05
CA PHE A 105 14.92 -3.00 -15.53
C PHE A 105 14.80 -4.31 -14.75
N LEU A 106 15.26 -5.42 -15.33
CA LEU A 106 15.21 -6.73 -14.67
C LEU A 106 16.08 -6.77 -13.40
N ARG A 107 17.28 -6.17 -13.43
CA ARG A 107 18.13 -6.06 -12.23
C ARG A 107 17.45 -5.27 -11.12
N LYS A 108 16.81 -4.14 -11.45
CA LYS A 108 16.11 -3.31 -10.46
C LYS A 108 14.82 -3.96 -9.94
N LEU A 109 14.17 -4.78 -10.76
CA LEU A 109 13.03 -5.57 -10.32
C LEU A 109 13.47 -6.72 -9.38
N ASP A 110 14.63 -7.35 -9.63
CA ASP A 110 15.23 -8.33 -8.72
C ASP A 110 15.63 -7.66 -7.38
N GLU A 111 16.17 -6.45 -7.42
CA GLU A 111 16.46 -5.66 -6.22
C GLU A 111 15.17 -5.40 -5.43
N PHE A 112 14.11 -4.96 -6.09
CA PHE A 112 12.80 -4.75 -5.45
C PHE A 112 12.26 -6.03 -4.79
N ARG A 113 12.33 -7.17 -5.50
CA ARG A 113 11.98 -8.49 -4.95
C ARG A 113 12.81 -8.81 -3.70
N ASN A 114 14.10 -8.55 -3.72
CA ASN A 114 14.97 -8.80 -2.58
C ASN A 114 14.61 -7.91 -1.37
N LEU A 115 14.21 -6.66 -1.59
CA LEU A 115 13.68 -5.79 -0.53
C LEU A 115 12.39 -6.36 0.08
N ILE A 116 11.50 -6.96 -0.73
CA ILE A 116 10.32 -7.67 -0.21
C ILE A 116 10.75 -8.83 0.70
N LEU A 117 11.72 -9.66 0.29
CA LEU A 117 12.20 -10.78 1.09
C LEU A 117 12.94 -10.34 2.37
N GLN A 118 13.59 -9.18 2.34
CA GLN A 118 14.30 -8.59 3.47
C GLN A 118 13.36 -7.89 4.46
N SER A 119 12.14 -7.53 4.04
CA SER A 119 11.22 -6.68 4.80
C SER A 119 10.78 -7.26 6.14
N SER A 120 10.96 -8.57 6.35
CA SER A 120 10.58 -9.27 7.56
C SER A 120 11.37 -10.57 7.72
N GLU A 121 11.28 -11.17 8.91
CA GLU A 121 11.85 -12.51 9.18
C GLU A 121 11.20 -13.57 8.28
N ILE A 122 12.01 -14.43 7.67
CA ILE A 122 11.53 -15.61 6.95
C ILE A 122 11.29 -16.72 7.98
N ILE A 123 10.03 -17.08 8.19
CA ILE A 123 9.63 -18.14 9.12
C ILE A 123 9.56 -19.52 8.46
N GLU A 124 9.32 -19.58 7.15
CA GLU A 124 9.42 -20.81 6.37
C GLU A 124 10.23 -20.51 5.09
N PRO A 125 11.30 -21.25 4.82
CA PRO A 125 12.12 -21.04 3.64
C PRO A 125 11.40 -21.48 2.37
N ASP A 126 11.83 -20.96 1.22
CA ASP A 126 11.38 -21.43 -0.08
C ASP A 126 11.92 -22.85 -0.35
N LEU A 127 11.03 -23.81 -0.51
CA LEU A 127 11.35 -25.21 -0.79
C LEU A 127 11.36 -25.52 -2.30
N GLY A 128 11.19 -24.52 -3.17
CA GLY A 128 11.14 -24.72 -4.63
C GLY A 128 9.86 -25.42 -5.13
N ASP A 129 8.81 -25.45 -4.31
CA ASP A 129 7.51 -26.05 -4.65
C ASP A 129 6.53 -25.04 -5.27
N GLY A 130 7.00 -23.79 -5.49
CA GLY A 130 6.26 -22.66 -6.01
C GLY A 130 5.44 -21.91 -4.96
N ASN A 131 5.51 -22.31 -3.67
CA ASN A 131 4.89 -21.52 -2.59
C ASN A 131 5.74 -20.29 -2.21
N GLY A 132 7.06 -20.36 -2.43
CA GLY A 132 8.00 -19.34 -1.99
C GLY A 132 8.19 -19.34 -0.48
N ALA A 133 8.98 -18.40 0.02
CA ALA A 133 9.18 -18.20 1.45
C ALA A 133 7.92 -17.62 2.12
N VAL A 134 7.73 -17.92 3.42
CA VAL A 134 6.72 -17.26 4.25
C VAL A 134 7.39 -16.24 5.15
N LEU A 135 6.93 -15.01 5.10
CA LEU A 135 7.39 -13.90 5.91
C LEU A 135 6.54 -13.81 7.18
N ARG A 136 7.16 -13.50 8.33
CA ARG A 136 6.43 -13.23 9.58
C ARG A 136 5.43 -12.09 9.41
N LYS A 137 5.81 -11.03 8.69
CA LYS A 137 4.98 -9.89 8.31
C LYS A 137 5.08 -9.65 6.81
N GLY A 138 3.96 -9.65 6.12
CA GLY A 138 3.85 -9.31 4.70
C GLY A 138 3.29 -7.90 4.52
N TYR A 139 4.13 -6.95 4.11
CA TYR A 139 3.71 -5.56 3.86
C TYR A 139 3.09 -5.46 2.47
N ILE A 140 1.76 -5.48 2.43
CA ILE A 140 0.95 -5.57 1.20
C ILE A 140 1.21 -4.37 0.26
N ASP A 141 1.54 -3.23 0.82
CA ASP A 141 1.76 -1.99 0.07
C ASP A 141 3.21 -1.79 -0.41
N MET A 142 4.08 -2.80 -0.25
CA MET A 142 5.41 -2.80 -0.88
C MET A 142 5.29 -3.05 -2.39
N VAL A 143 4.83 -2.03 -3.09
CA VAL A 143 4.66 -2.02 -4.56
C VAL A 143 5.39 -0.82 -5.17
N PRO A 144 5.80 -0.88 -6.46
CA PRO A 144 6.54 0.21 -7.09
C PRO A 144 5.83 1.57 -7.04
N LEU A 145 4.49 1.57 -7.06
CA LEU A 145 3.69 2.80 -6.96
C LEU A 145 3.86 3.51 -5.60
N ASN A 146 4.08 2.75 -4.53
CA ASN A 146 4.26 3.24 -3.16
C ASN A 146 5.77 3.37 -2.79
N SER A 147 6.61 3.66 -3.76
CA SER A 147 8.02 3.94 -3.57
C SER A 147 8.48 5.10 -4.44
N PHE A 148 9.55 5.76 -3.99
CA PHE A 148 10.36 6.65 -4.81
C PHE A 148 11.68 5.97 -5.15
N TYR A 149 12.28 6.29 -6.29
CA TYR A 149 13.66 5.93 -6.56
C TYR A 149 14.55 7.12 -6.26
N LEU A 150 15.39 7.00 -5.24
CA LEU A 150 16.23 8.09 -4.73
C LEU A 150 17.54 7.52 -4.18
N ASN A 151 18.67 8.16 -4.50
CA ASN A 151 20.01 7.72 -4.07
C ASN A 151 20.28 6.23 -4.35
N ASP A 152 19.97 5.80 -5.58
CA ASP A 152 20.15 4.44 -6.09
C ASP A 152 19.38 3.34 -5.36
N THR A 153 18.35 3.67 -4.58
CA THR A 153 17.51 2.70 -3.88
C THR A 153 16.02 3.06 -3.96
N PHE A 154 15.17 2.08 -3.69
CA PHE A 154 13.73 2.31 -3.49
C PHE A 154 13.47 2.76 -2.06
N VAL A 155 12.78 3.89 -1.91
CA VAL A 155 12.38 4.49 -0.62
C VAL A 155 10.87 4.38 -0.52
N PHE A 156 10.37 3.56 0.40
CA PHE A 156 8.96 3.25 0.51
C PHE A 156 8.18 4.29 1.32
N TYR A 157 6.92 4.46 0.99
CA TYR A 157 5.95 5.26 1.73
C TYR A 157 4.59 4.58 1.70
N ASP A 158 3.64 5.05 2.51
CA ASP A 158 2.24 4.62 2.47
C ASP A 158 2.00 3.13 2.74
N GLN A 159 2.70 2.58 3.72
CA GLN A 159 2.61 1.17 4.09
C GLN A 159 1.45 0.93 5.07
N GLU A 160 0.19 0.97 4.56
CA GLU A 160 -1.02 0.90 5.39
C GLU A 160 -1.34 -0.53 5.88
N PHE A 161 -1.02 -1.55 5.07
CA PHE A 161 -1.50 -2.92 5.26
C PHE A 161 -0.35 -3.90 5.48
N CYS A 162 -0.52 -4.73 6.52
CA CYS A 162 0.40 -5.79 6.88
C CYS A 162 -0.40 -7.02 7.30
N GLU A 163 0.01 -8.20 6.83
CA GLU A 163 -0.56 -9.49 7.19
C GLU A 163 0.49 -10.38 7.84
N GLU A 164 0.11 -11.15 8.86
CA GLU A 164 1.01 -12.09 9.50
C GLU A 164 1.14 -13.39 8.72
N ASN A 165 2.34 -14.02 8.81
CA ASN A 165 2.63 -15.32 8.18
C ASN A 165 2.28 -15.36 6.69
N TYR A 166 2.74 -14.33 5.97
CA TYR A 166 2.30 -14.07 4.61
C TYR A 166 3.30 -14.57 3.56
N PRO A 167 2.83 -15.26 2.48
CA PRO A 167 3.72 -15.77 1.45
C PRO A 167 4.35 -14.64 0.63
N ALA A 168 5.69 -14.62 0.55
CA ALA A 168 6.44 -13.63 -0.22
C ALA A 168 6.04 -13.62 -1.70
N ASN A 169 5.72 -14.80 -2.26
CA ASN A 169 5.29 -14.90 -3.66
C ASN A 169 3.98 -14.17 -3.94
N ALA A 170 3.09 -14.00 -2.96
CA ALA A 170 1.90 -13.16 -3.11
C ALA A 170 2.26 -11.66 -3.21
N LEU A 171 3.25 -11.19 -2.44
CA LEU A 171 3.75 -9.81 -2.53
C LEU A 171 4.47 -9.56 -3.85
N ILE A 172 5.29 -10.53 -4.31
CA ILE A 172 5.99 -10.46 -5.60
C ILE A 172 4.98 -10.47 -6.75
N TRP A 173 3.92 -11.28 -6.67
CA TRP A 173 2.81 -11.22 -7.62
C TRP A 173 2.17 -9.83 -7.63
N ARG A 174 1.86 -9.27 -6.46
CA ARG A 174 1.25 -7.94 -6.34
C ARG A 174 2.16 -6.85 -6.91
N MET A 175 3.47 -6.91 -6.65
CA MET A 175 4.47 -6.01 -7.26
C MET A 175 4.34 -6.03 -8.79
N ILE A 176 4.29 -7.22 -9.41
CA ILE A 176 4.15 -7.38 -10.86
C ILE A 176 2.78 -6.88 -11.32
N ALA A 177 1.70 -7.34 -10.69
CA ALA A 177 0.33 -6.99 -11.09
C ALA A 177 0.09 -5.48 -11.07
N THR A 178 0.57 -4.79 -10.02
CA THR A 178 0.47 -3.33 -9.90
C THR A 178 1.35 -2.60 -10.91
N PHE A 179 2.54 -3.13 -11.21
CA PHE A 179 3.42 -2.55 -12.23
C PHE A 179 2.76 -2.55 -13.62
N TYR A 180 2.11 -3.65 -13.99
CA TYR A 180 1.39 -3.73 -15.26
C TYR A 180 0.09 -2.91 -15.26
N ALA A 181 -0.74 -3.02 -14.22
CA ALA A 181 -1.97 -2.26 -13.95
C ALA A 181 -2.80 -1.86 -15.21
N GLY A 182 -2.89 -2.77 -16.19
CA GLY A 182 -3.62 -2.53 -17.44
C GLY A 182 -2.85 -1.73 -18.50
N ASP A 183 -1.56 -1.47 -18.32
CA ASP A 183 -0.69 -0.81 -19.28
C ASP A 183 -0.31 -1.76 -20.42
N LEU A 184 -0.97 -1.58 -21.56
CA LEU A 184 -0.76 -2.42 -22.75
C LEU A 184 0.63 -2.23 -23.38
N GLU A 185 1.26 -1.08 -23.20
CA GLU A 185 2.59 -0.80 -23.73
C GLU A 185 3.64 -1.57 -22.94
N VAL A 186 3.58 -1.53 -21.63
CA VAL A 186 4.41 -2.37 -20.75
C VAL A 186 4.27 -3.85 -21.12
N GLN A 187 3.03 -4.31 -21.36
CA GLN A 187 2.76 -5.70 -21.73
C GLN A 187 3.39 -6.09 -23.09
N LYS A 188 3.49 -5.16 -24.03
CA LYS A 188 4.14 -5.40 -25.33
C LYS A 188 5.65 -5.47 -25.22
N LEU A 189 6.26 -4.59 -24.42
CA LEU A 189 7.71 -4.55 -24.20
C LEU A 189 8.23 -5.75 -23.40
N MET A 190 7.49 -6.12 -22.36
CA MET A 190 7.80 -7.25 -21.48
C MET A 190 6.51 -8.00 -21.17
N PRO A 191 6.25 -9.14 -21.80
CA PRO A 191 5.09 -9.96 -21.48
C PRO A 191 5.12 -10.37 -19.99
N MET A 192 4.01 -10.21 -19.29
CA MET A 192 3.91 -10.56 -17.85
C MET A 192 4.38 -11.99 -17.57
N GLU A 193 4.12 -12.91 -18.49
CA GLU A 193 4.54 -14.32 -18.39
C GLU A 193 6.06 -14.46 -18.21
N THR A 194 6.87 -13.57 -18.79
CA THR A 194 8.33 -13.54 -18.60
C THR A 194 8.70 -13.38 -17.13
N LEU A 195 8.04 -12.44 -16.43
CA LEU A 195 8.29 -12.20 -15.01
C LEU A 195 7.69 -13.30 -14.13
N LEU A 196 6.54 -13.87 -14.50
CA LEU A 196 5.95 -15.00 -13.79
C LEU A 196 6.86 -16.24 -13.83
N ASN A 197 7.50 -16.50 -14.97
CA ASN A 197 8.49 -17.57 -15.10
C ASN A 197 9.79 -17.24 -14.33
N ARG A 198 10.29 -15.99 -14.41
CA ARG A 198 11.50 -15.55 -13.72
C ARG A 198 11.43 -15.77 -12.20
N TYR A 199 10.27 -15.54 -11.60
CA TYR A 199 10.07 -15.62 -10.14
C TYR A 199 9.31 -16.89 -9.69
N ASP A 200 9.19 -17.91 -10.55
CA ASP A 200 8.46 -19.18 -10.31
C ASP A 200 7.04 -19.00 -9.75
N LEU A 201 6.34 -17.95 -10.21
CA LEU A 201 4.98 -17.65 -9.75
C LEU A 201 3.90 -18.43 -10.50
N LYS A 202 4.22 -18.92 -11.71
CA LYS A 202 3.24 -19.53 -12.63
C LYS A 202 2.59 -20.78 -12.05
N ARG A 203 3.33 -21.59 -11.31
CA ARG A 203 2.85 -22.84 -10.70
C ARG A 203 1.66 -22.65 -9.77
N LYS A 204 1.61 -21.55 -9.06
CA LYS A 204 0.60 -21.24 -8.03
C LYS A 204 -0.14 -19.91 -8.32
N LEU A 205 -0.15 -19.48 -9.59
CA LEU A 205 -0.69 -18.18 -9.99
C LEU A 205 -2.12 -17.94 -9.48
N SER A 206 -2.99 -18.96 -9.58
CA SER A 206 -4.37 -18.85 -9.09
C SER A 206 -4.46 -18.61 -7.57
N LYS A 207 -3.49 -19.14 -6.79
CA LYS A 207 -3.38 -18.88 -5.34
C LYS A 207 -3.04 -17.42 -5.07
N TRP A 208 -2.08 -16.87 -5.81
CA TRP A 208 -1.66 -15.47 -5.64
C TRP A 208 -2.75 -14.49 -6.08
N GLN A 209 -3.40 -14.78 -7.20
CA GLN A 209 -4.56 -14.02 -7.68
C GLN A 209 -5.71 -14.04 -6.66
N LYS A 210 -5.99 -15.20 -6.05
CA LYS A 210 -7.03 -15.30 -5.02
C LYS A 210 -6.71 -14.43 -3.80
N LEU A 211 -5.48 -14.48 -3.28
CA LEU A 211 -5.06 -13.62 -2.16
C LEU A 211 -5.21 -12.13 -2.48
N GLU A 212 -4.84 -11.72 -3.70
CA GLU A 212 -5.03 -10.35 -4.17
C GLU A 212 -6.52 -9.97 -4.22
N TRP A 213 -7.39 -10.84 -4.74
CA TRP A 213 -8.84 -10.62 -4.78
C TRP A 213 -9.43 -10.53 -3.38
N ASP A 214 -9.04 -11.43 -2.48
CA ASP A 214 -9.52 -11.44 -1.10
C ASP A 214 -9.13 -10.12 -0.39
N PHE A 215 -7.88 -9.66 -0.55
CA PHE A 215 -7.42 -8.36 -0.05
C PHE A 215 -8.21 -7.19 -0.63
N LEU A 216 -8.41 -7.14 -1.94
CA LEU A 216 -9.17 -6.07 -2.59
C LEU A 216 -10.65 -6.07 -2.16
N ALA A 217 -11.25 -7.24 -1.95
CA ALA A 217 -12.61 -7.37 -1.45
C ALA A 217 -12.73 -6.83 -0.01
N ASP A 218 -11.75 -7.18 0.85
CA ASP A 218 -11.68 -6.67 2.22
C ASP A 218 -11.45 -5.15 2.24
N LEU A 219 -10.58 -4.63 1.38
CA LEU A 219 -10.32 -3.20 1.26
C LEU A 219 -11.57 -2.39 0.90
N ARG A 220 -12.44 -2.95 0.05
CA ARG A 220 -13.69 -2.30 -0.37
C ARG A 220 -14.75 -2.24 0.72
N GLN A 221 -14.77 -3.24 1.63
CA GLN A 221 -15.80 -3.35 2.67
C GLN A 221 -17.22 -3.14 2.13
N GLU A 222 -17.57 -3.78 1.02
CA GLU A 222 -18.79 -3.51 0.24
C GLU A 222 -20.08 -3.52 1.10
N LYS A 223 -20.16 -4.44 2.08
CA LYS A 223 -21.33 -4.53 2.97
C LYS A 223 -21.46 -3.29 3.86
N THR A 224 -20.33 -2.77 4.36
CA THR A 224 -20.31 -1.58 5.21
C THR A 224 -20.60 -0.33 4.40
N LEU A 225 -20.00 -0.20 3.21
CA LEU A 225 -20.27 0.89 2.28
C LEU A 225 -21.75 0.91 1.88
N ARG A 226 -22.35 -0.24 1.54
CA ARG A 226 -23.77 -0.31 1.19
C ARG A 226 -24.66 0.20 2.32
N LYS A 227 -24.42 -0.24 3.57
CA LYS A 227 -25.15 0.26 4.75
C LYS A 227 -24.99 1.77 4.93
N TYR A 228 -23.77 2.28 4.73
CA TYR A 228 -23.48 3.72 4.81
C TYR A 228 -24.27 4.51 3.76
N HIS A 229 -24.25 4.08 2.50
CA HIS A 229 -25.00 4.70 1.42
C HIS A 229 -26.52 4.64 1.66
N GLU A 230 -27.04 3.52 2.18
CA GLU A 230 -28.46 3.40 2.55
C GLU A 230 -28.84 4.37 3.67
N ALA A 231 -27.99 4.54 4.69
CA ALA A 231 -28.19 5.49 5.77
C ALA A 231 -28.15 6.94 5.27
N CYS A 232 -27.19 7.29 4.40
CA CYS A 232 -27.12 8.62 3.78
C CYS A 232 -28.34 8.91 2.91
N ARG A 233 -28.84 7.95 2.12
CA ARG A 233 -30.07 8.09 1.34
C ARG A 233 -31.28 8.36 2.22
N ARG A 234 -31.47 7.59 3.29
CA ARG A 234 -32.59 7.78 4.23
C ARG A 234 -32.56 9.18 4.86
N ASN A 235 -31.38 9.70 5.18
CA ASN A 235 -31.24 11.05 5.71
C ASN A 235 -31.57 12.12 4.67
N TYR A 236 -31.18 11.90 3.41
CA TYR A 236 -31.53 12.80 2.30
C TYR A 236 -33.03 12.83 2.02
N ASP A 237 -33.67 11.66 2.00
CA ASP A 237 -35.13 11.52 1.77
C ASP A 237 -35.94 12.07 2.96
N ALA A 238 -35.38 12.10 4.18
CA ALA A 238 -36.04 12.64 5.37
C ALA A 238 -36.00 14.18 5.46
N VAL A 239 -35.10 14.84 4.71
CA VAL A 239 -34.92 16.31 4.69
C VAL A 239 -35.65 16.98 3.54
N ASN A 240 -36.13 16.22 2.54
CA ASN A 240 -36.94 16.67 1.41
C ASN A 240 -38.39 16.21 1.55
#